data_cc9308e90b9dcce5bde26adbc45b30c4
#
_entry.id   cc9308e90b9dcce5bde26adbc45b30c4
#
_cell.length_a   1.000
_cell.length_b   1.000
_cell.length_c   1.000
_cell.angle_alpha   90.00
_cell.angle_beta   90.00
_cell.angle_gamma   90.00
#
_symmetry.space_group_name_H-M   'P 1'
#
loop_
_entity.id
_entity.type
_entity.pdbx_description
1 polymer ?
#
loop_
_entity_poly.entity_id
_entity_poly.type
_entity_poly.pdbx_seq_one_letter_code
_entity_poly.pdbx_strand_id
1 'polypeptide(L)'
;YVAGFSINVLTMLAVVLSVGLVVDDAIVMTENIYIRIERGMKPFEAGIEGAKEIFFAVISTTITLAAVFIPIVFMEGTSGRLFREFSFVVAGSVIISSFAALTFTPMLATKLLKHREKQNWFYRKTEPFFEGMNRIYSRSLNAFLRKRVIAIPFTIITLGLIGYLWGEIPAEMAPLEDRSQINIRTRAAEGASYEYIRDYTEEINTLVDSIVPDAAFVSARVSSGSGNIQITLKDIKERDYTQMQVAEQISKAIRTHTKARSFVQQQSSFGGRRASMPVQYVLQAVSIEKLQEVLPEFLAQVYDNPTFQMADVDLKFSSPEMRVTINRDKAGTM
;
A
#
# COMPACT_ATOMS: atom_id res chain seq x y z
N TYR A 1 6.56 17.55 13.51
CA TYR A 1 7.02 17.83 14.87
C TYR A 1 5.85 18.20 15.78
N VAL A 2 5.04 19.21 15.40
CA VAL A 2 3.92 19.70 16.22
C VAL A 2 2.86 18.62 16.47
N ALA A 3 2.59 17.77 15.49
CA ALA A 3 1.62 16.68 15.59
C ALA A 3 2.23 15.35 16.10
N GLY A 4 3.51 15.32 16.46
CA GLY A 4 4.19 14.12 16.95
C GLY A 4 4.47 13.07 15.87
N PHE A 5 4.35 13.41 14.60
CA PHE A 5 4.60 12.49 13.47
C PHE A 5 6.08 12.44 13.07
N SER A 6 6.48 11.31 12.52
CA SER A 6 7.82 11.08 11.99
C SER A 6 7.91 11.44 10.51
N ILE A 7 9.12 11.80 10.04
CA ILE A 7 9.40 11.89 8.60
C ILE A 7 9.67 10.46 8.11
N ASN A 8 8.77 9.92 7.33
CA ASN A 8 8.84 8.58 6.76
C ASN A 8 8.39 8.59 5.28
N VAL A 9 8.46 7.45 4.61
CA VAL A 9 8.10 7.32 3.20
C VAL A 9 6.67 7.78 2.91
N LEU A 10 5.71 7.49 3.82
CA LEU A 10 4.31 7.86 3.62
C LEU A 10 4.11 9.37 3.78
N THR A 11 4.76 10.01 4.77
CA THR A 11 4.69 11.48 4.92
C THR A 11 5.36 12.20 3.76
N MET A 12 6.48 11.67 3.22
CA MET A 12 7.11 12.22 2.03
C MET A 12 6.24 12.05 0.78
N LEU A 13 5.59 10.90 0.63
CA LEU A 13 4.63 10.67 -0.45
C LEU A 13 3.43 11.64 -0.35
N ALA A 14 2.93 11.88 0.87
CA ALA A 14 1.88 12.86 1.12
C ALA A 14 2.28 14.28 0.67
N VAL A 15 3.53 14.69 0.97
CA VAL A 15 4.06 15.98 0.53
C VAL A 15 4.13 16.06 -1.00
N VAL A 16 4.66 15.02 -1.66
CA VAL A 16 4.75 14.98 -3.13
C VAL A 16 3.36 15.06 -3.78
N LEU A 17 2.39 14.29 -3.26
CA LEU A 17 1.00 14.36 -3.73
C LEU A 17 0.39 15.74 -3.51
N SER A 18 0.65 16.32 -2.34
CA SER A 18 0.12 17.64 -1.98
C SER A 18 0.64 18.75 -2.89
N VAL A 19 1.86 18.66 -3.40
CA VAL A 19 2.42 19.67 -4.33
C VAL A 19 1.51 19.86 -5.54
N GLY A 20 1.03 18.77 -6.16
CA GLY A 20 0.10 18.86 -7.29
C GLY A 20 -1.23 19.53 -6.92
N LEU A 21 -1.81 19.17 -5.77
CA LEU A 21 -3.08 19.73 -5.29
C LEU A 21 -2.96 21.20 -4.88
N VAL A 22 -1.82 21.57 -4.30
CA VAL A 22 -1.51 22.91 -3.82
C VAL A 22 -1.33 23.91 -4.94
N VAL A 23 -0.65 23.49 -6.01
CA VAL A 23 -0.32 24.37 -7.14
C VAL A 23 -1.56 24.71 -7.96
N ASP A 24 -2.56 23.85 -8.02
CA ASP A 24 -3.76 24.02 -8.83
C ASP A 24 -4.55 25.29 -8.46
N ASP A 25 -4.81 25.50 -7.18
CA ASP A 25 -5.49 26.72 -6.70
C ASP A 25 -4.72 28.01 -7.06
N ALA A 26 -3.40 27.98 -6.96
CA ALA A 26 -2.56 29.11 -7.33
C ALA A 26 -2.53 29.38 -8.83
N ILE A 27 -2.58 28.33 -9.67
CA ILE A 27 -2.65 28.46 -11.13
C ILE A 27 -3.97 29.14 -11.52
N VAL A 28 -5.09 28.61 -11.06
CA VAL A 28 -6.44 29.15 -11.38
C VAL A 28 -6.56 30.61 -10.94
N MET A 29 -6.05 30.94 -9.73
CA MET A 29 -6.02 32.29 -9.23
C MET A 29 -5.19 33.24 -10.13
N THR A 30 -4.00 32.81 -10.48
CA THR A 30 -3.07 33.60 -11.31
C THR A 30 -3.63 33.82 -12.70
N GLU A 31 -4.22 32.76 -13.31
CA GLU A 31 -4.85 32.82 -14.64
C GLU A 31 -6.02 33.82 -14.66
N ASN A 32 -6.92 33.75 -13.70
CA ASN A 32 -8.05 34.66 -13.62
C ASN A 32 -7.61 36.13 -13.48
N ILE A 33 -6.61 36.40 -12.66
CA ILE A 33 -6.04 37.75 -12.51
C ILE A 33 -5.37 38.19 -13.81
N TYR A 34 -4.62 37.31 -14.47
CA TYR A 34 -3.92 37.60 -15.71
C TYR A 34 -4.87 37.97 -16.86
N ILE A 35 -5.95 37.21 -17.04
CA ILE A 35 -7.00 37.47 -18.06
C ILE A 35 -7.59 38.87 -17.87
N ARG A 36 -7.80 39.33 -16.63
CA ARG A 36 -8.31 40.67 -16.33
C ARG A 36 -7.31 41.78 -16.66
N ILE A 37 -6.02 41.53 -16.36
CA ILE A 37 -4.93 42.46 -16.72
C ILE A 37 -4.82 42.58 -18.26
N GLU A 38 -4.95 41.48 -18.99
CA GLU A 38 -4.94 41.51 -20.48
C GLU A 38 -6.15 42.25 -21.04
N ARG A 39 -7.28 42.27 -20.36
CA ARG A 39 -8.47 43.06 -20.73
C ARG A 39 -8.32 44.56 -20.40
N GLY A 40 -7.16 44.98 -19.89
CA GLY A 40 -6.85 46.39 -19.59
C GLY A 40 -7.17 46.85 -18.19
N MET A 41 -7.53 45.93 -17.27
CA MET A 41 -7.75 46.28 -15.87
C MET A 41 -6.43 46.53 -15.16
N LYS A 42 -6.38 47.52 -14.25
CA LYS A 42 -5.18 47.75 -13.45
C LYS A 42 -4.83 46.53 -12.60
N PRO A 43 -3.53 46.17 -12.48
CA PRO A 43 -3.13 44.94 -11.77
C PRO A 43 -3.71 44.80 -10.36
N PHE A 44 -3.78 45.90 -9.59
CA PHE A 44 -4.32 45.88 -8.24
C PHE A 44 -5.84 45.57 -8.20
N GLU A 45 -6.62 46.21 -9.08
CA GLU A 45 -8.06 45.99 -9.22
C GLU A 45 -8.34 44.55 -9.74
N ALA A 46 -7.57 44.11 -10.73
CA ALA A 46 -7.62 42.77 -11.27
C ALA A 46 -7.35 41.69 -10.20
N GLY A 47 -6.41 41.97 -9.28
CA GLY A 47 -6.13 41.08 -8.14
C GLY A 47 -7.30 40.94 -7.17
N ILE A 48 -7.94 42.06 -6.81
CA ILE A 48 -9.10 42.04 -5.89
C ILE A 48 -10.30 41.36 -6.54
N GLU A 49 -10.66 41.75 -7.76
CA GLU A 49 -11.83 41.15 -8.43
C GLU A 49 -11.62 39.69 -8.81
N GLY A 50 -10.41 39.35 -9.31
CA GLY A 50 -10.05 37.98 -9.59
C GLY A 50 -10.11 37.06 -8.39
N ALA A 51 -9.59 37.54 -7.25
CA ALA A 51 -9.64 36.79 -5.99
C ALA A 51 -11.08 36.63 -5.48
N LYS A 52 -11.94 37.64 -5.56
CA LYS A 52 -13.34 37.57 -5.14
C LYS A 52 -14.13 36.52 -5.96
N GLU A 53 -13.89 36.47 -7.27
CA GLU A 53 -14.64 35.56 -8.14
C GLU A 53 -14.36 34.09 -7.84
N ILE A 54 -13.07 33.76 -7.54
CA ILE A 54 -12.68 32.38 -7.32
C ILE A 54 -12.70 31.98 -5.85
N PHE A 55 -12.91 32.91 -4.94
CA PHE A 55 -12.89 32.66 -3.48
C PHE A 55 -13.72 31.45 -3.07
N PHE A 56 -14.98 31.41 -3.47
CA PHE A 56 -15.86 30.29 -3.12
C PHE A 56 -15.47 28.98 -3.79
N ALA A 57 -14.91 29.03 -5.01
CA ALA A 57 -14.44 27.82 -5.69
C ALA A 57 -13.27 27.21 -4.90
N VAL A 58 -12.27 27.99 -4.53
CA VAL A 58 -11.09 27.55 -3.76
C VAL A 58 -11.50 27.01 -2.38
N ILE A 59 -12.40 27.70 -1.67
CA ILE A 59 -12.90 27.21 -0.38
C ILE A 59 -13.67 25.90 -0.54
N SER A 60 -14.49 25.76 -1.57
CA SER A 60 -15.26 24.53 -1.81
C SER A 60 -14.36 23.35 -2.16
N THR A 61 -13.33 23.54 -3.00
CA THR A 61 -12.35 22.49 -3.32
C THR A 61 -11.58 22.08 -2.08
N THR A 62 -11.14 23.03 -1.27
CA THR A 62 -10.43 22.80 0.00
C THR A 62 -11.26 21.99 0.98
N ILE A 63 -12.53 22.37 1.20
CA ILE A 63 -13.44 21.65 2.09
C ILE A 63 -13.69 20.23 1.56
N THR A 64 -13.88 20.08 0.26
CA THR A 64 -14.10 18.76 -0.35
C THR A 64 -12.90 17.85 -0.16
N LEU A 65 -11.70 18.34 -0.42
CA LEU A 65 -10.48 17.58 -0.21
C LEU A 65 -10.24 17.24 1.26
N ALA A 66 -10.43 18.22 2.15
CA ALA A 66 -10.33 17.98 3.59
C ALA A 66 -11.37 16.95 4.08
N ALA A 67 -12.59 17.00 3.58
CA ALA A 67 -13.66 16.05 3.92
C ALA A 67 -13.36 14.62 3.48
N VAL A 68 -12.53 14.42 2.44
CA VAL A 68 -12.06 13.09 2.01
C VAL A 68 -10.96 12.57 2.92
N PHE A 69 -10.00 13.40 3.31
CA PHE A 69 -8.82 12.95 4.05
C PHE A 69 -8.99 12.93 5.57
N ILE A 70 -9.77 13.85 6.14
CA ILE A 70 -9.98 13.94 7.60
C ILE A 70 -10.57 12.65 8.21
N PRO A 71 -11.58 11.98 7.62
CA PRO A 71 -12.11 10.73 8.17
C PRO A 71 -11.07 9.62 8.31
N ILE A 72 -10.08 9.56 7.40
CA ILE A 72 -9.00 8.54 7.43
C ILE A 72 -8.13 8.71 8.69
N VAL A 73 -8.00 9.93 9.20
CA VAL A 73 -7.25 10.21 10.44
C VAL A 73 -7.86 9.48 11.64
N PHE A 74 -9.16 9.24 11.64
CA PHE A 74 -9.90 8.56 12.71
C PHE A 74 -10.08 7.06 12.51
N MET A 75 -9.57 6.51 11.39
CA MET A 75 -9.62 5.07 11.16
C MET A 75 -8.79 4.31 12.20
N GLU A 76 -9.34 3.20 12.66
CA GLU A 76 -8.66 2.27 13.58
C GLU A 76 -7.95 1.15 12.83
N GLY A 77 -7.16 0.36 13.55
CA GLY A 77 -6.44 -0.78 13.01
C GLY A 77 -5.13 -0.43 12.31
N THR A 78 -4.57 -1.41 11.60
CA THR A 78 -3.25 -1.28 10.95
C THR A 78 -3.29 -0.28 9.80
N SER A 79 -4.33 -0.31 8.97
CA SER A 79 -4.53 0.64 7.87
C SER A 79 -4.69 2.06 8.38
N GLY A 80 -5.46 2.27 9.46
CA GLY A 80 -5.62 3.58 10.07
C GLY A 80 -4.30 4.15 10.58
N ARG A 81 -3.47 3.34 11.22
CA ARG A 81 -2.13 3.77 11.69
C ARG A 81 -1.20 4.17 10.55
N LEU A 82 -1.24 3.45 9.44
CA LEU A 82 -0.42 3.74 8.26
C LEU A 82 -0.86 5.04 7.57
N PHE A 83 -2.15 5.19 7.35
CA PHE A 83 -2.68 6.31 6.57
C PHE A 83 -2.98 7.57 7.38
N ARG A 84 -2.96 7.50 8.72
CA ARG A 84 -3.22 8.66 9.59
C ARG A 84 -2.25 9.80 9.34
N GLU A 85 -0.94 9.52 9.35
CA GLU A 85 0.09 10.54 9.11
C GLU A 85 -0.01 11.11 7.69
N PHE A 86 -0.20 10.25 6.69
CA PHE A 86 -0.40 10.63 5.30
C PHE A 86 -1.58 11.60 5.14
N SER A 87 -2.74 11.21 5.66
CA SER A 87 -3.98 11.99 5.51
C SER A 87 -3.92 13.34 6.25
N PHE A 88 -3.30 13.36 7.43
CA PHE A 88 -3.10 14.60 8.18
C PHE A 88 -2.20 15.58 7.42
N VAL A 89 -1.11 15.08 6.82
CA VAL A 89 -0.19 15.90 6.02
C VAL A 89 -0.89 16.44 4.78
N VAL A 90 -1.65 15.62 4.04
CA VAL A 90 -2.37 16.06 2.84
C VAL A 90 -3.43 17.09 3.20
N ALA A 91 -4.30 16.81 4.19
CA ALA A 91 -5.35 17.73 4.61
C ALA A 91 -4.78 19.07 5.10
N GLY A 92 -3.74 19.02 5.93
CA GLY A 92 -3.05 20.21 6.41
C GLY A 92 -2.41 21.03 5.29
N SER A 93 -1.74 20.36 4.33
CA SER A 93 -1.14 21.02 3.18
C SER A 93 -2.17 21.74 2.31
N VAL A 94 -3.32 21.10 2.05
CA VAL A 94 -4.41 21.69 1.24
C VAL A 94 -5.01 22.91 1.94
N ILE A 95 -5.23 22.86 3.26
CA ILE A 95 -5.75 24.01 4.02
C ILE A 95 -4.76 25.18 4.00
N ILE A 96 -3.46 24.91 4.24
CA ILE A 96 -2.42 25.95 4.21
C ILE A 96 -2.29 26.54 2.80
N SER A 97 -2.39 25.68 1.77
CA SER A 97 -2.34 26.10 0.38
C SER A 97 -3.47 27.04 0.00
N SER A 98 -4.70 26.70 0.37
CA SER A 98 -5.87 27.53 0.12
C SER A 98 -5.69 28.92 0.72
N PHE A 99 -5.17 28.99 1.95
CA PHE A 99 -4.84 30.29 2.56
C PHE A 99 -3.78 31.05 1.75
N ALA A 100 -2.72 30.40 1.32
CA ALA A 100 -1.68 31.00 0.49
C ALA A 100 -2.22 31.42 -0.90
N ALA A 101 -3.05 30.61 -1.53
CA ALA A 101 -3.66 30.90 -2.82
C ALA A 101 -4.61 32.11 -2.76
N LEU A 102 -5.33 32.28 -1.65
CA LEU A 102 -6.27 33.39 -1.47
C LEU A 102 -5.61 34.71 -0.99
N THR A 103 -4.42 34.63 -0.42
CA THR A 103 -3.73 35.83 0.15
C THR A 103 -2.46 36.15 -0.60
N PHE A 104 -1.53 35.24 -0.63
CA PHE A 104 -0.18 35.46 -1.17
C PHE A 104 -0.16 35.50 -2.71
N THR A 105 -0.90 34.61 -3.36
CA THR A 105 -0.94 34.53 -4.81
C THR A 105 -1.49 35.80 -5.47
N PRO A 106 -2.64 36.38 -5.05
CA PRO A 106 -3.11 37.66 -5.60
C PRO A 106 -2.13 38.79 -5.39
N MET A 107 -1.51 38.89 -4.20
CA MET A 107 -0.52 39.90 -3.90
C MET A 107 0.69 39.81 -4.85
N LEU A 108 1.23 38.60 -5.09
CA LEU A 108 2.35 38.41 -6.03
C LEU A 108 1.92 38.65 -7.47
N ALA A 109 0.75 38.17 -7.87
CA ALA A 109 0.23 38.36 -9.22
C ALA A 109 0.12 39.85 -9.57
N THR A 110 -0.41 40.68 -8.66
CA THR A 110 -0.51 42.16 -8.90
C THR A 110 0.84 42.85 -9.05
N LYS A 111 1.91 42.31 -8.47
CA LYS A 111 3.26 42.88 -8.56
C LYS A 111 4.08 42.36 -9.75
N LEU A 112 3.91 41.09 -10.10
CA LEU A 112 4.72 40.41 -11.10
C LEU A 112 4.08 40.45 -12.50
N LEU A 113 2.75 40.39 -12.60
CA LEU A 113 2.04 40.37 -13.85
C LEU A 113 1.90 41.80 -14.39
N LYS A 114 2.27 41.97 -15.65
CA LYS A 114 2.14 43.23 -16.37
C LYS A 114 1.54 42.95 -17.76
N HIS A 115 0.72 43.89 -18.22
CA HIS A 115 0.24 43.84 -19.60
C HIS A 115 1.45 43.99 -20.55
N ARG A 116 1.61 43.03 -21.46
CA ARG A 116 2.70 43.06 -22.48
C ARG A 116 2.10 43.29 -23.85
N GLU A 117 2.29 44.44 -24.39
CA GLU A 117 1.87 44.82 -25.77
C GLU A 117 2.63 44.04 -26.86
N LYS A 118 3.87 43.62 -26.60
CA LYS A 118 4.70 42.91 -27.57
C LYS A 118 4.84 41.41 -27.16
N GLN A 119 4.28 40.55 -27.99
CA GLN A 119 4.41 39.12 -27.85
C GLN A 119 5.83 38.64 -28.24
N ASN A 120 6.42 37.76 -27.44
CA ASN A 120 7.76 37.22 -27.68
C ASN A 120 7.71 36.22 -28.87
N TRP A 121 8.81 36.08 -29.63
CA TRP A 121 8.93 35.15 -30.77
C TRP A 121 8.49 33.71 -30.40
N PHE A 122 8.85 33.25 -29.23
CA PHE A 122 8.47 31.93 -28.75
C PHE A 122 6.94 31.80 -28.62
N TYR A 123 6.28 32.78 -28.06
CA TYR A 123 4.81 32.83 -27.92
C TYR A 123 4.13 32.74 -29.31
N ARG A 124 4.53 33.54 -30.28
CA ARG A 124 4.00 33.50 -31.63
C ARG A 124 4.15 32.13 -32.34
N LYS A 125 5.22 31.38 -32.00
CA LYS A 125 5.44 30.03 -32.57
C LYS A 125 4.61 28.94 -31.91
N THR A 126 4.32 29.10 -30.62
CA THR A 126 3.56 28.11 -29.85
C THR A 126 2.05 28.40 -29.83
N GLU A 127 1.62 29.63 -30.01
CA GLU A 127 0.24 30.09 -30.03
C GLU A 127 -0.69 29.25 -30.95
N PRO A 128 -0.31 28.96 -32.23
CA PRO A 128 -1.16 28.19 -33.12
C PRO A 128 -1.47 26.77 -32.61
N PHE A 129 -0.53 26.17 -31.86
CA PHE A 129 -0.74 24.85 -31.24
C PHE A 129 -1.80 24.96 -30.14
N PHE A 130 -1.69 25.91 -29.23
CA PHE A 130 -2.64 26.12 -28.16
C PHE A 130 -4.02 26.55 -28.67
N GLU A 131 -4.06 27.41 -29.67
CA GLU A 131 -5.33 27.75 -30.34
C GLU A 131 -5.99 26.55 -31.03
N GLY A 132 -5.17 25.70 -31.67
CA GLY A 132 -5.64 24.45 -32.27
C GLY A 132 -6.28 23.52 -31.23
N MET A 133 -5.61 23.34 -30.11
CA MET A 133 -6.08 22.55 -28.96
C MET A 133 -7.37 23.12 -28.38
N ASN A 134 -7.44 24.45 -28.18
CA ASN A 134 -8.63 25.12 -27.67
C ASN A 134 -9.82 24.99 -28.64
N ARG A 135 -9.57 25.06 -29.96
CA ARG A 135 -10.59 24.88 -31.00
C ARG A 135 -11.14 23.45 -31.01
N ILE A 136 -10.27 22.43 -30.86
CA ILE A 136 -10.69 21.04 -30.77
C ILE A 136 -11.53 20.83 -29.51
N TYR A 137 -11.06 21.32 -28.37
CA TYR A 137 -11.77 21.25 -27.10
C TYR A 137 -13.16 21.90 -27.18
N SER A 138 -13.23 23.14 -27.69
CA SER A 138 -14.48 23.87 -27.82
C SER A 138 -15.49 23.19 -28.75
N ARG A 139 -15.00 22.57 -29.86
CA ARG A 139 -15.87 21.77 -30.74
C ARG A 139 -16.42 20.52 -30.05
N SER A 140 -15.53 19.80 -29.36
CA SER A 140 -15.89 18.58 -28.63
C SER A 140 -16.91 18.88 -27.52
N LEU A 141 -16.65 19.94 -26.76
CA LEU A 141 -17.54 20.37 -25.69
C LEU A 141 -18.91 20.80 -26.23
N ASN A 142 -18.94 21.61 -27.29
CA ASN A 142 -20.19 22.04 -27.91
C ASN A 142 -20.97 20.85 -28.50
N ALA A 143 -20.32 19.88 -29.11
CA ALA A 143 -20.94 18.67 -29.62
C ALA A 143 -21.55 17.83 -28.48
N PHE A 144 -20.81 17.69 -27.37
CA PHE A 144 -21.26 16.99 -26.18
C PHE A 144 -22.46 17.69 -25.52
N LEU A 145 -22.39 19.00 -25.32
CA LEU A 145 -23.47 19.79 -24.72
C LEU A 145 -24.75 19.78 -25.57
N ARG A 146 -24.62 19.79 -26.90
CA ARG A 146 -25.77 19.65 -27.79
C ARG A 146 -26.45 18.27 -27.68
N LYS A 147 -25.65 17.23 -27.41
CA LYS A 147 -26.12 15.86 -27.25
C LYS A 147 -26.06 15.40 -25.80
N ARG A 148 -26.43 16.27 -24.86
CA ARG A 148 -26.34 16.03 -23.40
C ARG A 148 -26.92 14.69 -22.93
N VAL A 149 -27.88 14.13 -23.71
CA VAL A 149 -28.48 12.82 -23.44
C VAL A 149 -27.43 11.69 -23.48
N ILE A 150 -26.32 11.85 -24.21
CA ILE A 150 -25.22 10.87 -24.26
C ILE A 150 -24.50 10.77 -22.90
N ALA A 151 -24.55 11.80 -22.07
CA ALA A 151 -23.96 11.74 -20.72
C ALA A 151 -24.60 10.64 -19.85
N ILE A 152 -25.90 10.39 -20.00
CA ILE A 152 -26.62 9.39 -19.20
C ILE A 152 -26.10 7.97 -19.46
N PRO A 153 -26.09 7.44 -20.71
CA PRO A 153 -25.54 6.12 -20.95
C PRO A 153 -24.04 6.01 -20.63
N PHE A 154 -23.26 7.06 -20.85
CA PHE A 154 -21.86 7.10 -20.45
C PHE A 154 -21.70 6.91 -18.93
N THR A 155 -22.47 7.64 -18.13
CA THR A 155 -22.45 7.51 -16.67
C THR A 155 -22.89 6.10 -16.23
N ILE A 156 -23.94 5.55 -16.84
CA ILE A 156 -24.43 4.19 -16.53
C ILE A 156 -23.36 3.15 -16.86
N ILE A 157 -22.71 3.25 -18.02
CA ILE A 157 -21.63 2.36 -18.43
C ILE A 157 -20.47 2.46 -17.46
N THR A 158 -20.08 3.69 -17.06
CA THR A 158 -19.00 3.90 -16.11
C THR A 158 -19.31 3.31 -14.73
N LEU A 159 -20.52 3.51 -14.22
CA LEU A 159 -20.97 2.91 -12.95
C LEU A 159 -21.03 1.38 -13.04
N GLY A 160 -21.51 0.83 -14.16
CA GLY A 160 -21.51 -0.60 -14.41
C GLY A 160 -20.10 -1.19 -14.46
N LEU A 161 -19.17 -0.49 -15.11
CA LEU A 161 -17.77 -0.88 -15.15
C LEU A 161 -17.09 -0.83 -13.76
N ILE A 162 -17.40 0.20 -12.97
CA ILE A 162 -16.92 0.29 -11.57
C ILE A 162 -17.44 -0.90 -10.76
N GLY A 163 -18.73 -1.22 -10.86
CA GLY A 163 -19.32 -2.37 -10.16
C GLY A 163 -18.72 -3.71 -10.59
N TYR A 164 -18.46 -3.89 -11.88
CA TYR A 164 -17.80 -5.06 -12.41
C TYR A 164 -16.36 -5.20 -11.88
N LEU A 165 -15.55 -4.14 -12.01
CA LEU A 165 -14.16 -4.14 -11.56
C LEU A 165 -14.04 -4.31 -10.05
N TRP A 166 -14.99 -3.79 -9.26
CA TRP A 166 -15.04 -3.97 -7.81
C TRP A 166 -15.11 -5.44 -7.39
N GLY A 167 -15.79 -6.27 -8.18
CA GLY A 167 -15.87 -7.71 -7.93
C GLY A 167 -14.63 -8.49 -8.37
N GLU A 168 -13.93 -8.02 -9.41
CA GLU A 168 -12.79 -8.72 -10.01
C GLU A 168 -11.45 -8.36 -9.37
N ILE A 169 -11.33 -7.17 -8.81
CA ILE A 169 -10.07 -6.70 -8.21
C ILE A 169 -9.95 -7.26 -6.79
N PRO A 170 -8.93 -8.08 -6.49
CA PRO A 170 -8.72 -8.57 -5.15
C PRO A 170 -8.43 -7.42 -4.18
N ALA A 171 -9.03 -7.48 -2.99
CA ALA A 171 -8.80 -6.49 -1.94
C ALA A 171 -7.47 -6.79 -1.22
N GLU A 172 -6.43 -6.05 -1.56
CA GLU A 172 -5.12 -6.16 -0.95
C GLU A 172 -4.71 -4.85 -0.28
N MET A 173 -3.99 -4.93 0.84
CA MET A 173 -3.47 -3.75 1.53
C MET A 173 -2.32 -3.11 0.74
N ALA A 174 -1.51 -3.94 0.11
CA ALA A 174 -0.50 -3.57 -0.89
C ALA A 174 -0.11 -4.80 -1.71
N PRO A 175 0.14 -4.64 -3.01
CA PRO A 175 0.65 -5.73 -3.83
C PRO A 175 2.02 -6.20 -3.32
N LEU A 176 2.29 -7.49 -3.49
CA LEU A 176 3.60 -8.05 -3.19
C LEU A 176 4.63 -7.46 -4.18
N GLU A 177 5.58 -6.73 -3.64
CA GLU A 177 6.71 -6.22 -4.42
C GLU A 177 7.76 -7.30 -4.62
N ASP A 178 8.37 -7.32 -5.79
CA ASP A 178 9.55 -8.13 -6.04
C ASP A 178 10.77 -7.48 -5.36
N ARG A 179 11.14 -8.01 -4.20
CA ARG A 179 12.29 -7.58 -3.40
C ARG A 179 13.50 -8.48 -3.54
N SER A 180 13.44 -9.39 -4.49
CA SER A 180 14.48 -10.41 -4.70
C SER A 180 14.74 -11.29 -3.46
N GLN A 181 13.75 -11.45 -2.56
CA GLN A 181 13.89 -12.21 -1.32
C GLN A 181 12.73 -13.16 -1.10
N ILE A 182 13.05 -14.43 -0.93
CA ILE A 182 12.10 -15.51 -0.60
C ILE A 182 12.57 -16.17 0.69
N ASN A 183 11.66 -16.43 1.62
CA ASN A 183 11.94 -17.18 2.83
C ASN A 183 11.16 -18.47 2.84
N ILE A 184 11.83 -19.58 3.15
CA ILE A 184 11.18 -20.87 3.36
C ILE A 184 11.32 -21.19 4.85
N ARG A 185 10.18 -21.43 5.50
CA ARG A 185 10.16 -21.94 6.86
C ARG A 185 9.81 -23.39 6.86
N THR A 186 10.62 -24.18 7.54
CA THR A 186 10.37 -25.57 7.82
C THR A 186 10.08 -25.74 9.31
N ARG A 187 9.11 -26.54 9.66
CA ARG A 187 8.72 -26.80 11.04
C ARG A 187 8.46 -28.29 11.22
N ALA A 188 9.24 -28.93 12.06
CA ALA A 188 9.05 -30.33 12.41
C ALA A 188 7.91 -30.51 13.43
N ALA A 189 7.48 -31.75 13.66
CA ALA A 189 6.60 -32.10 14.74
C ALA A 189 7.27 -31.83 16.09
N GLU A 190 6.48 -31.59 17.12
CA GLU A 190 6.97 -31.40 18.48
C GLU A 190 7.77 -32.64 18.94
N GLY A 191 8.91 -32.39 19.58
CA GLY A 191 9.81 -33.46 20.03
C GLY A 191 10.78 -33.98 18.97
N ALA A 192 10.75 -33.46 17.72
CA ALA A 192 11.74 -33.81 16.72
C ALA A 192 13.16 -33.37 17.12
N SER A 193 14.16 -34.23 16.83
CA SER A 193 15.54 -33.89 17.14
C SER A 193 16.09 -32.78 16.23
N TYR A 194 17.18 -32.16 16.68
CA TYR A 194 17.90 -31.18 15.89
C TYR A 194 18.38 -31.77 14.57
N GLU A 195 18.91 -33.00 14.60
CA GLU A 195 19.42 -33.70 13.42
C GLU A 195 18.31 -33.92 12.40
N TYR A 196 17.12 -34.29 12.83
CA TYR A 196 15.98 -34.51 11.95
C TYR A 196 15.60 -33.26 11.16
N ILE A 197 15.51 -32.12 11.84
CA ILE A 197 15.13 -30.88 11.17
C ILE A 197 16.29 -30.30 10.35
N ARG A 198 17.55 -30.55 10.76
CA ARG A 198 18.75 -30.19 9.98
C ARG A 198 18.73 -30.92 8.64
N ASP A 199 18.63 -32.24 8.68
CA ASP A 199 18.68 -33.09 7.49
C ASP A 199 17.52 -32.77 6.53
N TYR A 200 16.35 -32.52 7.08
CA TYR A 200 15.22 -32.07 6.26
C TYR A 200 15.42 -30.68 5.67
N THR A 201 15.98 -29.75 6.43
CA THR A 201 16.26 -28.39 5.91
C THR A 201 17.31 -28.43 4.82
N GLU A 202 18.29 -29.31 4.92
CA GLU A 202 19.32 -29.54 3.90
C GLU A 202 18.73 -30.18 2.63
N GLU A 203 17.78 -31.12 2.78
CA GLU A 203 17.02 -31.69 1.66
C GLU A 203 16.26 -30.59 0.89
N ILE A 204 15.56 -29.70 1.62
CA ILE A 204 14.86 -28.56 1.01
C ILE A 204 15.84 -27.56 0.39
N ASN A 205 17.00 -27.34 1.00
CA ASN A 205 18.03 -26.44 0.45
C ASN A 205 18.56 -26.97 -0.89
N THR A 206 18.83 -28.27 -0.98
CA THR A 206 19.26 -28.92 -2.23
C THR A 206 18.17 -28.80 -3.32
N LEU A 207 16.90 -28.95 -2.94
CA LEU A 207 15.76 -28.72 -3.84
C LEU A 207 15.73 -27.29 -4.36
N VAL A 208 15.95 -26.31 -3.49
CA VAL A 208 16.02 -24.89 -3.87
C VAL A 208 17.17 -24.63 -4.85
N ASP A 209 18.34 -25.16 -4.59
CA ASP A 209 19.50 -25.02 -5.47
C ASP A 209 19.24 -25.62 -6.87
N SER A 210 18.42 -26.67 -6.97
CA SER A 210 18.01 -27.25 -8.26
C SER A 210 17.01 -26.38 -9.03
N ILE A 211 16.17 -25.61 -8.33
CA ILE A 211 15.15 -24.74 -8.94
C ILE A 211 15.73 -23.36 -9.30
N VAL A 212 16.63 -22.85 -8.46
CA VAL A 212 17.22 -21.51 -8.60
C VAL A 212 18.74 -21.59 -8.51
N PRO A 213 19.42 -22.21 -9.49
CA PRO A 213 20.88 -22.39 -9.43
C PRO A 213 21.66 -21.08 -9.54
N ASP A 214 21.01 -20.02 -9.99
CA ASP A 214 21.60 -18.69 -10.18
C ASP A 214 21.22 -17.69 -9.07
N ALA A 215 20.74 -18.18 -7.91
CA ALA A 215 20.50 -17.33 -6.77
C ALA A 215 21.77 -16.56 -6.36
N ALA A 216 21.63 -15.29 -6.01
CA ALA A 216 22.75 -14.46 -5.56
C ALA A 216 23.30 -14.97 -4.21
N PHE A 217 22.41 -15.43 -3.34
CA PHE A 217 22.79 -15.94 -2.02
C PHE A 217 21.67 -16.84 -1.44
N VAL A 218 22.05 -17.98 -0.89
CA VAL A 218 21.15 -18.86 -0.13
C VAL A 218 21.73 -19.10 1.24
N SER A 219 20.93 -18.93 2.28
CA SER A 219 21.33 -19.11 3.68
C SER A 219 20.31 -19.99 4.40
N ALA A 220 20.75 -21.09 4.94
CA ALA A 220 19.95 -21.98 5.76
C ALA A 220 20.32 -21.81 7.25
N ARG A 221 19.32 -21.64 8.09
CA ARG A 221 19.47 -21.59 9.55
C ARG A 221 18.56 -22.64 10.18
N VAL A 222 19.13 -23.45 11.05
CA VAL A 222 18.40 -24.50 11.77
C VAL A 222 18.40 -24.19 13.25
N SER A 223 17.26 -24.36 13.87
CA SER A 223 17.04 -24.28 15.32
C SER A 223 16.28 -25.53 15.76
N SER A 224 16.19 -25.79 17.08
CA SER A 224 15.42 -26.91 17.58
C SER A 224 13.96 -26.85 17.06
N GLY A 225 13.54 -27.87 16.32
CA GLY A 225 12.21 -28.01 15.76
C GLY A 225 11.88 -27.13 14.55
N SER A 226 12.78 -26.26 14.09
CA SER A 226 12.51 -25.38 12.95
C SER A 226 13.75 -25.07 12.10
N GLY A 227 13.54 -24.94 10.79
CA GLY A 227 14.54 -24.42 9.84
C GLY A 227 14.00 -23.17 9.12
N ASN A 228 14.93 -22.36 8.67
CA ASN A 228 14.64 -21.18 7.84
C ASN A 228 15.66 -21.10 6.72
N ILE A 229 15.19 -21.08 5.48
CA ILE A 229 16.05 -20.89 4.30
C ILE A 229 15.67 -19.54 3.71
N GLN A 230 16.66 -18.66 3.62
CA GLN A 230 16.53 -17.35 3.00
C GLN A 230 17.24 -17.37 1.65
N ILE A 231 16.49 -17.08 0.61
CA ILE A 231 16.96 -17.02 -0.78
C ILE A 231 16.97 -15.55 -1.17
N THR A 232 18.13 -15.08 -1.64
CA THR A 232 18.25 -13.77 -2.28
C THR A 232 18.50 -14.02 -3.76
N LEU A 233 17.56 -13.56 -4.59
CA LEU A 233 17.65 -13.64 -6.04
C LEU A 233 18.57 -12.53 -6.55
N LYS A 234 19.07 -12.67 -7.77
CA LYS A 234 19.76 -11.58 -8.49
C LYS A 234 18.84 -10.36 -8.63
N ASP A 235 19.44 -9.21 -8.94
CA ASP A 235 18.66 -8.00 -9.24
C ASP A 235 17.64 -8.26 -10.35
N ILE A 236 16.47 -7.62 -10.26
CA ILE A 236 15.38 -7.81 -11.23
C ILE A 236 15.80 -7.50 -12.67
N LYS A 237 16.84 -6.69 -12.85
CA LYS A 237 17.40 -6.36 -14.16
C LYS A 237 18.32 -7.44 -14.75
N GLU A 238 18.77 -8.36 -13.92
CA GLU A 238 19.73 -9.43 -14.28
C GLU A 238 19.06 -10.80 -14.42
N ARG A 239 17.72 -10.86 -14.36
CA ARG A 239 16.95 -12.11 -14.46
C ARG A 239 15.67 -11.94 -15.27
N ASP A 240 15.28 -13.01 -15.94
CA ASP A 240 14.08 -13.04 -16.80
C ASP A 240 12.84 -13.59 -16.08
N TYR A 241 12.91 -13.85 -14.78
CA TYR A 241 11.83 -14.40 -13.96
C TYR A 241 11.52 -13.50 -12.76
N THR A 242 10.29 -13.58 -12.28
CA THR A 242 9.85 -12.81 -11.10
C THR A 242 10.01 -13.63 -9.82
N GLN A 243 10.13 -12.92 -8.68
CA GLN A 243 10.12 -13.54 -7.36
C GLN A 243 8.86 -14.40 -7.14
N MET A 244 7.70 -13.96 -7.65
CA MET A 244 6.44 -14.72 -7.54
C MET A 244 6.48 -16.04 -8.27
N GLN A 245 7.03 -16.08 -9.48
CA GLN A 245 7.18 -17.33 -10.27
C GLN A 245 8.08 -18.33 -9.55
N VAL A 246 9.20 -17.87 -9.01
CA VAL A 246 10.11 -18.72 -8.23
C VAL A 246 9.43 -19.23 -6.96
N ALA A 247 8.76 -18.35 -6.23
CA ALA A 247 8.05 -18.74 -5.01
C ALA A 247 6.95 -19.77 -5.27
N GLU A 248 6.26 -19.68 -6.41
CA GLU A 248 5.25 -20.64 -6.82
C GLU A 248 5.87 -22.00 -7.19
N GLN A 249 6.98 -22.01 -7.96
CA GLN A 249 7.69 -23.22 -8.30
C GLN A 249 8.22 -23.95 -7.07
N ILE A 250 8.87 -23.23 -6.17
CA ILE A 250 9.35 -23.79 -4.90
C ILE A 250 8.17 -24.31 -4.07
N SER A 251 7.07 -23.57 -3.98
CA SER A 251 5.89 -23.96 -3.24
C SER A 251 5.27 -25.26 -3.77
N LYS A 252 5.23 -25.44 -5.09
CA LYS A 252 4.77 -26.69 -5.72
C LYS A 252 5.71 -27.86 -5.42
N ALA A 253 7.02 -27.63 -5.52
CA ALA A 253 8.03 -28.66 -5.28
C ALA A 253 8.06 -29.13 -3.81
N ILE A 254 7.94 -28.22 -2.86
CA ILE A 254 7.95 -28.54 -1.42
C ILE A 254 6.74 -29.40 -1.01
N ARG A 255 5.60 -29.30 -1.70
CA ARG A 255 4.40 -30.10 -1.36
C ARG A 255 4.64 -31.62 -1.42
N THR A 256 5.62 -32.08 -2.19
CA THR A 256 5.99 -33.49 -2.27
C THR A 256 6.83 -33.96 -1.08
N HIS A 257 7.40 -33.01 -0.30
CA HIS A 257 8.29 -33.28 0.83
C HIS A 257 7.50 -33.17 2.14
N THR A 258 6.94 -34.29 2.60
CA THR A 258 5.96 -34.31 3.72
C THR A 258 6.57 -34.66 5.09
N LYS A 259 7.90 -34.84 5.20
CA LYS A 259 8.58 -35.19 6.45
C LYS A 259 8.42 -34.10 7.54
N ALA A 260 8.39 -32.84 7.13
CA ALA A 260 8.08 -31.71 8.00
C ALA A 260 7.20 -30.69 7.25
N ARG A 261 6.55 -29.80 7.97
CA ARG A 261 5.75 -28.75 7.34
C ARG A 261 6.67 -27.65 6.82
N SER A 262 6.58 -27.38 5.52
CA SER A 262 7.37 -26.32 4.89
C SER A 262 6.47 -25.37 4.12
N PHE A 263 6.78 -24.09 4.18
CA PHE A 263 6.02 -23.06 3.49
C PHE A 263 6.91 -21.93 3.01
N VAL A 264 6.59 -21.43 1.84
CA VAL A 264 7.26 -20.30 1.20
C VAL A 264 6.60 -19.01 1.65
N GLN A 265 7.40 -18.10 2.16
CA GLN A 265 6.95 -16.76 2.56
C GLN A 265 7.61 -15.70 1.68
N GLN A 266 6.81 -14.82 1.16
CA GLN A 266 7.27 -13.59 0.55
C GLN A 266 7.09 -12.43 1.53
N GLN A 267 8.02 -11.50 1.53
CA GLN A 267 7.96 -10.35 2.43
C GLN A 267 6.88 -9.39 1.96
N SER A 268 5.90 -9.13 2.80
CA SER A 268 4.88 -8.11 2.53
C SER A 268 5.50 -6.71 2.51
N SER A 269 5.02 -5.86 1.61
CA SER A 269 5.45 -4.45 1.51
C SER A 269 5.09 -3.65 2.77
N PHE A 270 3.98 -4.00 3.42
CA PHE A 270 3.54 -3.43 4.69
C PHE A 270 3.40 -4.53 5.74
N GLY A 271 4.01 -4.32 6.88
CA GLY A 271 3.97 -5.25 8.00
C GLY A 271 5.36 -5.50 8.57
N GLY A 272 5.46 -5.62 9.89
CA GLY A 272 6.73 -5.91 10.55
C GLY A 272 7.22 -7.33 10.21
N ARG A 273 8.49 -7.59 10.54
CA ARG A 273 9.17 -8.90 10.36
C ARG A 273 8.43 -10.13 10.90
N ARG A 274 7.31 -9.94 11.62
CA ARG A 274 6.47 -10.99 12.21
C ARG A 274 5.20 -11.33 11.43
N ALA A 275 4.86 -10.60 10.37
CA ALA A 275 3.70 -10.92 9.54
C ALA A 275 4.00 -12.17 8.72
N SER A 276 3.86 -13.34 9.35
CA SER A 276 4.21 -14.60 8.71
C SER A 276 3.07 -15.19 7.88
N MET A 277 1.82 -14.83 8.17
CA MET A 277 0.65 -15.32 7.45
C MET A 277 -0.32 -14.17 7.17
N PRO A 278 -0.98 -14.13 5.98
CA PRO A 278 -1.87 -13.04 5.59
C PRO A 278 -3.12 -12.95 6.47
N VAL A 279 -3.58 -14.07 7.01
CA VAL A 279 -4.73 -14.15 7.91
C VAL A 279 -4.25 -14.61 9.29
N GLN A 280 -4.58 -13.86 10.32
CA GLN A 280 -4.26 -14.19 11.72
C GLN A 280 -5.53 -14.10 12.55
N TYR A 281 -5.86 -15.19 13.22
CA TYR A 281 -6.96 -15.28 14.15
C TYR A 281 -6.45 -15.45 15.57
N VAL A 282 -7.07 -14.76 16.52
CA VAL A 282 -6.79 -14.93 17.95
C VAL A 282 -7.99 -15.61 18.59
N LEU A 283 -7.80 -16.86 19.00
CA LEU A 283 -8.77 -17.59 19.80
C LEU A 283 -8.53 -17.28 21.28
N GLN A 284 -9.56 -16.82 21.96
CA GLN A 284 -9.52 -16.54 23.40
C GLN A 284 -10.49 -17.44 24.14
N ALA A 285 -10.07 -18.01 25.25
CA ALA A 285 -10.91 -18.76 26.15
C ALA A 285 -10.57 -18.43 27.60
N VAL A 286 -11.47 -18.76 28.50
CA VAL A 286 -11.32 -18.53 29.95
C VAL A 286 -10.22 -19.40 30.56
N SER A 287 -9.94 -20.58 29.97
CA SER A 287 -8.90 -21.49 30.42
C SER A 287 -8.22 -22.20 29.23
N ILE A 288 -7.02 -22.74 29.49
CA ILE A 288 -6.23 -23.50 28.50
C ILE A 288 -6.93 -24.82 28.15
N GLU A 289 -7.58 -25.46 29.12
CA GLU A 289 -8.33 -26.71 28.92
C GLU A 289 -9.46 -26.52 27.91
N LYS A 290 -10.13 -25.35 27.95
CA LYS A 290 -11.18 -25.04 26.98
C LYS A 290 -10.64 -24.82 25.60
N LEU A 291 -9.45 -24.21 25.47
CA LEU A 291 -8.75 -24.10 24.18
C LEU A 291 -8.34 -25.47 23.63
N GLN A 292 -7.88 -26.37 24.51
CA GLN A 292 -7.48 -27.72 24.14
C GLN A 292 -8.68 -28.55 23.61
N GLU A 293 -9.87 -28.32 24.14
CA GLU A 293 -11.11 -28.96 23.68
C GLU A 293 -11.58 -28.46 22.31
N VAL A 294 -11.56 -27.14 22.10
CA VAL A 294 -12.15 -26.49 20.91
C VAL A 294 -11.18 -26.44 19.72
N LEU A 295 -9.88 -26.32 19.99
CA LEU A 295 -8.88 -26.10 18.95
C LEU A 295 -8.80 -27.19 17.86
N PRO A 296 -8.88 -28.52 18.19
CA PRO A 296 -8.84 -29.59 17.19
C PRO A 296 -9.99 -29.51 16.19
N GLU A 297 -11.21 -29.26 16.68
CA GLU A 297 -12.41 -29.14 15.85
C GLU A 297 -12.32 -27.92 14.92
N PHE A 298 -11.91 -26.78 15.46
CA PHE A 298 -11.69 -25.57 14.69
C PHE A 298 -10.65 -25.79 13.57
N LEU A 299 -9.52 -26.43 13.89
CA LEU A 299 -8.49 -26.74 12.90
C LEU A 299 -8.96 -27.69 11.82
N ALA A 300 -9.76 -28.72 12.19
CA ALA A 300 -10.32 -29.63 11.21
C ALA A 300 -11.19 -28.88 10.19
N GLN A 301 -12.05 -27.99 10.63
CA GLN A 301 -12.87 -27.16 9.74
C GLN A 301 -12.04 -26.22 8.86
N VAL A 302 -10.93 -25.67 9.38
CA VAL A 302 -10.02 -24.82 8.58
C VAL A 302 -9.29 -25.66 7.53
N TYR A 303 -8.85 -26.87 7.84
CA TYR A 303 -8.16 -27.74 6.87
C TYR A 303 -9.10 -28.29 5.79
N ASP A 304 -10.36 -28.49 6.09
CA ASP A 304 -11.37 -28.94 5.12
C ASP A 304 -11.79 -27.81 4.15
N ASN A 305 -11.51 -26.57 4.48
CA ASN A 305 -11.85 -25.44 3.64
C ASN A 305 -10.80 -25.20 2.55
N PRO A 306 -11.14 -25.36 1.26
CA PRO A 306 -10.18 -25.25 0.15
C PRO A 306 -9.58 -23.83 -0.03
N THR A 307 -10.16 -22.83 0.61
CA THR A 307 -9.65 -21.44 0.59
C THR A 307 -8.33 -21.32 1.35
N PHE A 308 -8.12 -22.16 2.38
CA PHE A 308 -6.90 -22.14 3.17
C PHE A 308 -5.91 -23.19 2.64
N GLN A 309 -4.78 -22.73 2.15
CA GLN A 309 -3.70 -23.66 1.72
C GLN A 309 -2.97 -24.26 2.91
N MET A 310 -2.95 -23.57 4.04
CA MET A 310 -2.29 -23.98 5.27
C MET A 310 -2.82 -23.20 6.47
N ALA A 311 -2.85 -23.88 7.62
CA ALA A 311 -3.06 -23.28 8.92
C ALA A 311 -1.97 -23.72 9.90
N ASP A 312 -1.51 -22.83 10.76
CA ASP A 312 -0.61 -23.16 11.88
C ASP A 312 -1.08 -22.46 13.15
N VAL A 313 -0.79 -23.07 14.29
CA VAL A 313 -1.20 -22.61 15.61
C VAL A 313 0.02 -22.48 16.50
N ASP A 314 0.09 -21.38 17.23
CA ASP A 314 1.22 -21.14 18.15
C ASP A 314 1.15 -22.04 19.38
N LEU A 315 -0.06 -22.34 19.90
CA LEU A 315 -0.26 -23.19 21.04
C LEU A 315 -0.40 -24.66 20.63
N LYS A 316 0.55 -25.49 21.04
CA LYS A 316 0.56 -26.92 20.75
C LYS A 316 0.49 -27.70 22.04
N PHE A 317 -0.41 -28.69 22.11
CA PHE A 317 -0.64 -29.53 23.27
C PHE A 317 0.03 -30.92 23.17
N SER A 318 0.82 -31.13 22.12
CA SER A 318 1.45 -32.41 21.80
C SER A 318 2.90 -32.53 22.22
N SER A 319 3.43 -31.56 22.94
CA SER A 319 4.82 -31.63 23.43
C SER A 319 4.98 -32.78 24.42
N PRO A 320 5.89 -33.73 24.18
CA PRO A 320 6.16 -34.81 25.12
C PRO A 320 6.72 -34.26 26.43
N GLU A 321 6.11 -34.56 27.53
CA GLU A 321 6.56 -34.17 28.87
C GLU A 321 7.15 -35.37 29.61
N MET A 322 8.29 -35.19 30.25
CA MET A 322 8.84 -36.16 31.19
C MET A 322 8.45 -35.77 32.61
N ARG A 323 7.57 -36.54 33.22
CA ARG A 323 7.17 -36.35 34.61
C ARG A 323 8.03 -37.24 35.51
N VAL A 324 8.93 -36.61 36.27
CA VAL A 324 9.76 -37.35 37.27
C VAL A 324 9.04 -37.32 38.60
N THR A 325 8.64 -38.51 39.10
CA THR A 325 8.03 -38.67 40.39
C THR A 325 9.03 -39.33 41.34
N ILE A 326 9.49 -38.59 42.34
CA ILE A 326 10.42 -39.07 43.32
C ILE A 326 9.65 -39.88 44.37
N ASN A 327 9.99 -41.14 44.49
CA ASN A 327 9.47 -41.97 45.62
C ASN A 327 10.25 -41.59 46.88
N ARG A 328 9.65 -40.75 47.73
CA ARG A 328 10.28 -40.18 48.92
C ARG A 328 10.61 -41.26 49.99
N ASP A 329 9.83 -42.33 50.05
CA ASP A 329 10.09 -43.42 51.03
C ASP A 329 11.36 -44.22 50.65
N LYS A 330 11.58 -44.44 49.35
CA LYS A 330 12.82 -45.07 48.87
C LYS A 330 14.01 -44.13 48.93
N ALA A 331 13.83 -42.85 48.63
CA ALA A 331 14.91 -41.88 48.68
C ALA A 331 15.43 -41.60 50.09
N GLY A 332 14.54 -41.77 51.11
CA GLY A 332 14.94 -41.61 52.51
C GLY A 332 15.65 -42.82 53.10
N THR A 333 15.67 -43.97 52.40
CA THR A 333 16.34 -45.23 52.84
C THR A 333 17.67 -45.49 52.06
N MET A 334 18.03 -44.64 51.11
CA MET A 334 19.32 -44.60 50.43
C MET A 334 20.24 -43.58 51.09
#